data_ccb8e2c890aa68140959ab7a3a5dcb87
#
_entry.id   ccb8e2c890aa68140959ab7a3a5dcb87
#
_cell.length_a   1.000
_cell.length_b   1.000
_cell.length_c   1.000
_cell.angle_alpha   90.00
_cell.angle_beta   90.00
_cell.angle_gamma   90.00
#
_symmetry.space_group_name_H-M   'P 1'
#
loop_
_entity.id
_entity.type
_entity.pdbx_description
1 polymer ?
#
loop_
_entity_poly.entity_id
_entity_poly.type
_entity_poly.pdbx_seq_one_letter_code
_entity_poly.pdbx_strand_id
1 'polypeptide(L)'
;DTVYNPLQKGFKPKDIAATELLGNTRDGVIDFPNIRKYTLQGEVHHEKAFYSMEGVSGHAGLFSTTSDLAVLLQVMLNGGGYGNHTLFDQETIDEFVAPSDMNSTYGLGWRRNGNDSMEWMFSPYASDSAYGHTGWTGTVTIIDPEKDLGIVLLTNKKHSPLVNPAVNSNQFFGDLFTTGSYGSVVTAVY
;
A
#
# COMPACT_ATOMS: atom_id res chain seq x y z
N ASP A 1 13.56 -6.36 7.49
CA ASP A 1 13.52 -4.87 7.58
C ASP A 1 12.09 -4.32 7.69
N THR A 2 11.10 -5.19 7.96
CA THR A 2 9.71 -4.77 8.13
C THR A 2 9.45 -4.32 9.56
N VAL A 3 9.16 -3.03 9.77
CA VAL A 3 9.06 -2.42 11.11
C VAL A 3 8.06 -1.26 11.15
N TYR A 4 7.52 -0.98 12.33
CA TYR A 4 6.94 0.31 12.70
C TYR A 4 8.02 1.23 13.27
N ASN A 5 7.83 2.55 13.09
CA ASN A 5 8.72 3.58 13.64
C ASN A 5 10.22 3.32 13.34
N PRO A 6 10.62 3.20 12.06
CA PRO A 6 11.98 2.77 11.70
C PRO A 6 13.08 3.64 12.30
N LEU A 7 12.88 4.95 12.45
CA LEU A 7 13.86 5.86 13.06
C LEU A 7 14.17 5.48 14.51
N GLN A 8 13.16 5.01 15.26
CA GLN A 8 13.32 4.55 16.64
C GLN A 8 14.00 3.17 16.71
N LYS A 9 14.02 2.44 15.59
CA LYS A 9 14.68 1.13 15.45
C LYS A 9 16.10 1.23 14.88
N GLY A 10 16.62 2.45 14.70
CA GLY A 10 18.00 2.67 14.26
C GLY A 10 18.18 2.82 12.75
N PHE A 11 17.13 2.75 11.96
CA PHE A 11 17.19 3.07 10.54
C PHE A 11 17.48 4.57 10.34
N LYS A 12 18.21 4.90 9.29
CA LYS A 12 18.55 6.29 8.98
C LYS A 12 17.57 6.86 7.96
N PRO A 13 17.21 8.15 8.05
CA PRO A 13 16.31 8.77 7.07
C PRO A 13 16.74 8.52 5.62
N LYS A 14 18.03 8.60 5.30
CA LYS A 14 18.56 8.38 3.94
C LYS A 14 18.26 6.99 3.35
N ASP A 15 17.95 6.01 4.19
CA ASP A 15 17.66 4.64 3.78
C ASP A 15 16.14 4.38 3.64
N ILE A 16 15.33 5.42 3.84
CA ILE A 16 13.87 5.35 3.82
C ILE A 16 13.32 6.33 2.78
N ALA A 17 12.36 5.91 1.98
CA ALA A 17 11.71 6.80 1.02
C ALA A 17 10.92 7.91 1.73
N ALA A 18 11.09 9.17 1.28
CA ALA A 18 10.24 10.26 1.71
C ALA A 18 8.84 10.13 1.12
N THR A 19 7.82 10.53 1.86
CA THR A 19 6.43 10.28 1.48
C THR A 19 5.62 11.54 1.18
N GLU A 20 5.93 12.69 1.74
CA GLU A 20 5.28 13.96 1.43
C GLU A 20 6.22 15.16 1.71
N LEU A 21 6.12 16.24 0.91
CA LEU A 21 7.02 17.39 0.97
C LEU A 21 6.74 18.28 2.19
N LEU A 22 5.47 18.59 2.45
CA LEU A 22 5.04 19.61 3.43
C LEU A 22 4.23 18.99 4.58
N GLY A 23 4.63 17.82 5.00
CA GLY A 23 4.00 17.12 6.11
C GLY A 23 2.54 16.77 5.84
N ASN A 24 1.68 17.10 6.77
CA ASN A 24 0.24 16.84 6.64
C ASN A 24 -0.57 18.08 6.23
N THR A 25 0.11 19.17 5.82
CA THR A 25 -0.56 20.46 5.59
C THR A 25 -1.34 20.55 4.30
N ARG A 26 -1.07 19.66 3.32
CA ARG A 26 -1.66 19.76 1.96
C ARG A 26 -1.44 21.15 1.37
N ASP A 27 -0.17 21.58 1.33
CA ASP A 27 0.26 22.91 0.88
C ASP A 27 -0.41 24.06 1.67
N GLY A 28 -0.66 23.87 2.96
CA GLY A 28 -1.24 24.86 3.86
C GLY A 28 -2.76 24.90 3.91
N VAL A 29 -3.46 24.04 3.18
CA VAL A 29 -4.95 23.94 3.24
C VAL A 29 -5.40 23.39 4.59
N ILE A 30 -4.61 22.49 5.18
CA ILE A 30 -4.87 21.89 6.49
C ILE A 30 -3.93 22.54 7.51
N ASP A 31 -4.48 23.09 8.59
CA ASP A 31 -3.72 23.61 9.71
C ASP A 31 -4.41 23.28 11.03
N PHE A 32 -3.63 22.82 12.00
CA PHE A 32 -4.04 22.58 13.39
C PHE A 32 -2.81 22.62 14.31
N PRO A 33 -2.96 22.77 15.62
CA PRO A 33 -1.84 22.81 16.54
C PRO A 33 -0.92 21.58 16.38
N ASN A 34 0.39 21.82 16.28
CA ASN A 34 1.44 20.81 16.14
C ASN A 34 1.40 19.99 14.83
N ILE A 35 0.70 20.45 13.77
CA ILE A 35 0.75 19.79 12.47
C ILE A 35 2.19 19.72 11.94
N ARG A 36 2.56 18.57 11.38
CA ARG A 36 3.86 18.40 10.71
C ARG A 36 3.90 19.22 9.43
N LYS A 37 4.94 20.07 9.27
CA LYS A 37 5.14 21.01 8.14
C LYS A 37 6.44 20.73 7.38
N TYR A 38 7.10 19.63 7.69
CA TYR A 38 8.38 19.21 7.11
C TYR A 38 8.19 17.96 6.25
N THR A 39 9.17 17.64 5.41
CA THR A 39 9.15 16.42 4.57
C THR A 39 9.04 15.18 5.46
N LEU A 40 8.01 14.36 5.22
CA LEU A 40 7.81 13.12 5.96
C LEU A 40 8.74 12.02 5.42
N GLN A 41 9.62 11.52 6.27
CA GLN A 41 10.59 10.47 5.94
C GLN A 41 10.93 9.65 7.19
N GLY A 42 10.57 8.38 7.18
CA GLY A 42 10.78 7.49 8.32
C GLY A 42 9.77 7.64 9.46
N GLU A 43 8.74 8.44 9.26
CA GLU A 43 7.58 8.57 10.13
C GLU A 43 6.33 8.14 9.39
N VAL A 44 5.35 7.57 10.11
CA VAL A 44 4.07 7.20 9.49
C VAL A 44 3.42 8.41 8.83
N HIS A 45 3.01 8.24 7.57
CA HIS A 45 2.36 9.32 6.82
C HIS A 45 1.00 9.68 7.40
N HIS A 46 0.18 8.69 7.74
CA HIS A 46 -1.21 8.86 8.16
C HIS A 46 -1.33 9.63 9.48
N GLU A 47 -2.13 10.70 9.47
CA GLU A 47 -2.26 11.65 10.58
C GLU A 47 -2.74 10.99 11.88
N LYS A 48 -3.81 10.21 11.82
CA LYS A 48 -4.36 9.55 13.02
C LYS A 48 -3.37 8.55 13.62
N ALA A 49 -2.67 7.79 12.75
CA ALA A 49 -1.65 6.86 13.23
C ALA A 49 -0.51 7.61 13.93
N PHE A 50 -0.10 8.78 13.43
CA PHE A 50 0.94 9.58 14.03
C PHE A 50 0.49 10.26 15.34
N TYR A 51 -0.61 11.03 15.30
CA TYR A 51 -1.00 11.87 16.44
C TYR A 51 -1.73 11.12 17.55
N SER A 52 -2.37 10.00 17.25
CA SER A 52 -3.24 9.29 18.20
C SER A 52 -2.83 7.86 18.52
N MET A 53 -1.87 7.28 17.78
CA MET A 53 -1.48 5.87 17.90
C MET A 53 0.04 5.67 17.93
N GLU A 54 0.79 6.71 18.23
CA GLU A 54 2.25 6.67 18.36
C GLU A 54 2.98 6.04 17.16
N GLY A 55 2.38 6.15 15.96
CA GLY A 55 2.93 5.61 14.71
C GLY A 55 2.68 4.12 14.47
N VAL A 56 1.97 3.43 15.35
CA VAL A 56 1.69 2.00 15.24
C VAL A 56 0.19 1.76 15.10
N SER A 57 -0.23 1.25 13.94
CA SER A 57 -1.66 1.04 13.67
C SER A 57 -1.84 -0.10 12.67
N GLY A 58 -2.94 -0.84 12.78
CA GLY A 58 -3.28 -1.92 11.84
C GLY A 58 -3.57 -1.44 10.41
N HIS A 59 -3.88 -0.15 10.22
CA HIS A 59 -4.23 0.41 8.91
C HIS A 59 -3.12 1.27 8.28
N ALA A 60 -2.06 1.61 9.02
CA ALA A 60 -0.97 2.45 8.52
C ALA A 60 0.28 2.39 9.42
N GLY A 61 1.44 2.79 8.87
CA GLY A 61 2.66 2.96 9.64
C GLY A 61 3.68 1.85 9.48
N LEU A 62 3.35 0.77 8.79
CA LEU A 62 4.32 -0.27 8.49
C LEU A 62 5.27 0.19 7.38
N PHE A 63 6.57 0.06 7.63
CA PHE A 63 7.64 0.22 6.65
C PHE A 63 8.20 -1.14 6.28
N SER A 64 8.49 -1.34 5.01
CA SER A 64 8.99 -2.62 4.51
C SER A 64 9.86 -2.43 3.27
N THR A 65 10.35 -3.54 2.72
CA THR A 65 11.11 -3.64 1.48
C THR A 65 10.36 -4.51 0.46
N THR A 66 10.71 -4.42 -0.81
CA THR A 66 10.17 -5.33 -1.84
C THR A 66 10.49 -6.79 -1.52
N SER A 67 11.68 -7.07 -0.98
CA SER A 67 12.11 -8.43 -0.62
C SER A 67 11.25 -9.02 0.51
N ASP A 68 11.01 -8.24 1.57
CA ASP A 68 10.21 -8.72 2.71
C ASP A 68 8.73 -8.92 2.30
N LEU A 69 8.19 -8.00 1.48
CA LEU A 69 6.82 -8.15 0.97
C LEU A 69 6.70 -9.32 0.00
N ALA A 70 7.72 -9.59 -0.82
CA ALA A 70 7.73 -10.78 -1.68
C ALA A 70 7.64 -12.08 -0.87
N VAL A 71 8.28 -12.15 0.29
CA VAL A 71 8.12 -13.31 1.20
C VAL A 71 6.67 -13.45 1.67
N LEU A 72 6.01 -12.35 2.03
CA LEU A 72 4.59 -12.39 2.42
C LEU A 72 3.70 -12.86 1.26
N LEU A 73 3.92 -12.34 0.06
CA LEU A 73 3.17 -12.77 -1.12
C LEU A 73 3.38 -14.27 -1.41
N GLN A 74 4.63 -14.73 -1.26
CA GLN A 74 4.94 -16.16 -1.43
C GLN A 74 4.27 -17.02 -0.35
N VAL A 75 4.19 -16.55 0.89
CA VAL A 75 3.41 -17.24 1.96
C VAL A 75 1.96 -17.42 1.52
N MET A 76 1.35 -16.38 0.98
CA MET A 76 -0.04 -16.43 0.52
C MET A 76 -0.22 -17.40 -0.67
N LEU A 77 0.68 -17.37 -1.65
CA LEU A 77 0.67 -18.28 -2.80
C LEU A 77 0.90 -19.74 -2.40
N ASN A 78 1.71 -19.99 -1.38
CA ASN A 78 1.98 -21.33 -0.85
C ASN A 78 0.89 -21.87 0.10
N GLY A 79 -0.24 -21.22 0.23
CA GLY A 79 -1.29 -21.66 1.14
C GLY A 79 -0.96 -21.45 2.62
N GLY A 80 -0.16 -20.41 2.94
CA GLY A 80 0.11 -19.96 4.31
C GLY A 80 1.49 -20.34 4.85
N GLY A 81 2.37 -20.93 4.04
CA GLY A 81 3.69 -21.38 4.48
C GLY A 81 4.87 -20.80 3.69
N TYR A 82 6.04 -20.78 4.33
CA TYR A 82 7.31 -20.41 3.71
C TYR A 82 8.45 -21.24 4.29
N GLY A 83 9.13 -22.01 3.45
CA GLY A 83 10.14 -22.98 3.91
C GLY A 83 9.53 -24.02 4.85
N ASN A 84 10.06 -24.11 6.08
CA ASN A 84 9.58 -25.02 7.12
C ASN A 84 8.59 -24.36 8.11
N HIS A 85 8.13 -23.16 7.82
CA HIS A 85 7.24 -22.39 8.70
C HIS A 85 5.83 -22.31 8.08
N THR A 86 4.83 -22.61 8.87
CA THR A 86 3.42 -22.37 8.55
C THR A 86 2.93 -21.23 9.44
N LEU A 87 2.39 -20.17 8.82
CA LEU A 87 1.84 -19.01 9.53
C LEU A 87 0.33 -19.16 9.71
N PHE A 88 -0.37 -19.66 8.72
CA PHE A 88 -1.79 -19.96 8.68
C PHE A 88 -2.05 -21.07 7.67
N ASP A 89 -3.25 -21.62 7.64
CA ASP A 89 -3.66 -22.63 6.68
C ASP A 89 -4.38 -22.02 5.47
N GLN A 90 -4.61 -22.83 4.44
CA GLN A 90 -5.32 -22.40 3.24
C GLN A 90 -6.75 -21.98 3.55
N GLU A 91 -7.44 -22.64 4.46
CA GLU A 91 -8.83 -22.32 4.84
C GLU A 91 -8.91 -20.90 5.42
N THR A 92 -7.94 -20.50 6.24
CA THR A 92 -7.83 -19.12 6.75
C THR A 92 -7.62 -18.12 5.61
N ILE A 93 -6.75 -18.42 4.64
CA ILE A 93 -6.56 -17.54 3.48
C ILE A 93 -7.89 -17.42 2.71
N ASP A 94 -8.53 -18.53 2.41
CA ASP A 94 -9.79 -18.57 1.65
C ASP A 94 -10.88 -17.72 2.32
N GLU A 95 -11.00 -17.79 3.65
CA GLU A 95 -11.93 -16.96 4.42
C GLU A 95 -11.61 -15.48 4.29
N PHE A 96 -10.34 -15.09 4.41
CA PHE A 96 -9.93 -13.68 4.36
C PHE A 96 -10.04 -13.07 2.96
N VAL A 97 -9.86 -13.87 1.91
CA VAL A 97 -9.96 -13.39 0.52
C VAL A 97 -11.34 -13.63 -0.10
N ALA A 98 -12.26 -14.31 0.59
CA ALA A 98 -13.62 -14.51 0.11
C ALA A 98 -14.30 -13.15 -0.19
N PRO A 99 -15.15 -13.08 -1.24
CA PRO A 99 -15.88 -11.86 -1.51
C PRO A 99 -16.85 -11.53 -0.37
N SER A 100 -16.93 -10.27 0.00
CA SER A 100 -17.98 -9.78 0.90
C SER A 100 -19.35 -9.86 0.22
N ASP A 101 -20.38 -10.25 0.94
CA ASP A 101 -21.78 -10.26 0.45
C ASP A 101 -22.24 -8.90 -0.05
N MET A 102 -21.68 -7.82 0.50
CA MET A 102 -22.04 -6.44 0.15
C MET A 102 -21.25 -5.89 -1.04
N ASN A 103 -20.06 -6.42 -1.29
CA ASN A 103 -19.18 -5.90 -2.35
C ASN A 103 -18.16 -6.97 -2.78
N SER A 104 -18.29 -7.48 -4.01
CA SER A 104 -17.40 -8.51 -4.57
C SER A 104 -15.93 -8.06 -4.71
N THR A 105 -15.65 -6.76 -4.65
CA THR A 105 -14.29 -6.21 -4.75
C THR A 105 -13.54 -6.13 -3.42
N TYR A 106 -14.12 -6.67 -2.33
CA TYR A 106 -13.50 -6.71 -1.01
C TYR A 106 -13.65 -8.08 -0.34
N GLY A 107 -12.59 -8.51 0.32
CA GLY A 107 -12.56 -9.52 1.37
C GLY A 107 -12.26 -8.89 2.73
N LEU A 108 -11.77 -9.67 3.68
CA LEU A 108 -11.37 -9.19 5.01
C LEU A 108 -9.98 -8.54 4.93
N GLY A 109 -9.94 -7.23 4.71
CA GLY A 109 -8.70 -6.46 4.58
C GLY A 109 -8.01 -6.54 3.20
N TRP A 110 -8.56 -7.29 2.26
CA TRP A 110 -8.07 -7.40 0.89
C TRP A 110 -9.01 -6.72 -0.12
N ARG A 111 -8.43 -6.08 -1.13
CA ARG A 111 -9.15 -5.79 -2.38
C ARG A 111 -9.09 -6.99 -3.29
N ARG A 112 -10.12 -7.19 -4.10
CA ARG A 112 -10.26 -8.30 -5.02
C ARG A 112 -10.53 -7.80 -6.44
N ASN A 113 -10.10 -8.57 -7.43
CA ASN A 113 -10.45 -8.36 -8.84
C ASN A 113 -11.87 -8.90 -9.13
N GLY A 114 -12.86 -8.45 -8.33
CA GLY A 114 -14.23 -8.97 -8.37
C GLY A 114 -15.11 -8.45 -9.50
N ASN A 115 -14.63 -7.47 -10.27
CA ASN A 115 -15.27 -6.94 -11.49
C ASN A 115 -14.36 -5.90 -12.19
N ASP A 116 -14.74 -5.46 -13.40
CA ASP A 116 -13.98 -4.57 -14.28
C ASP A 116 -13.63 -3.21 -13.63
N SER A 117 -14.38 -2.77 -12.62
CA SER A 117 -14.06 -1.53 -11.90
C SER A 117 -12.73 -1.59 -11.16
N MET A 118 -12.10 -2.77 -11.05
CA MET A 118 -10.83 -2.98 -10.38
C MET A 118 -9.62 -3.03 -11.32
N GLU A 119 -9.80 -2.90 -12.63
CA GLU A 119 -8.71 -2.89 -13.61
C GLU A 119 -7.65 -1.80 -13.34
N TRP A 120 -8.04 -0.69 -12.72
CA TRP A 120 -7.11 0.37 -12.34
C TRP A 120 -6.00 -0.09 -11.39
N MET A 121 -6.23 -1.19 -10.68
CA MET A 121 -5.27 -1.81 -9.76
C MET A 121 -4.71 -3.11 -10.30
N PHE A 122 -5.59 -4.02 -10.78
CA PHE A 122 -5.23 -5.39 -11.11
C PHE A 122 -4.84 -5.63 -12.57
N SER A 123 -5.19 -4.72 -13.51
CA SER A 123 -5.07 -4.98 -14.93
C SER A 123 -6.23 -5.84 -15.50
N PRO A 124 -6.58 -5.68 -16.79
CA PRO A 124 -7.56 -6.55 -17.45
C PRO A 124 -7.09 -7.99 -17.65
N TYR A 125 -5.83 -8.30 -17.37
CA TYR A 125 -5.25 -9.63 -17.54
C TYR A 125 -5.16 -10.45 -16.25
N ALA A 126 -5.45 -9.84 -15.11
CA ALA A 126 -5.48 -10.53 -13.83
C ALA A 126 -6.66 -11.50 -13.75
N SER A 127 -6.48 -12.60 -13.03
CA SER A 127 -7.56 -13.55 -12.76
C SER A 127 -8.63 -12.93 -11.84
N ASP A 128 -9.87 -13.42 -11.92
CA ASP A 128 -10.96 -12.98 -11.04
C ASP A 128 -10.66 -13.28 -9.55
N SER A 129 -9.83 -14.29 -9.31
CA SER A 129 -9.36 -14.67 -7.98
C SER A 129 -8.24 -13.80 -7.44
N ALA A 130 -7.66 -12.89 -8.25
CA ALA A 130 -6.59 -12.02 -7.82
C ALA A 130 -7.03 -11.08 -6.69
N TYR A 131 -6.15 -10.87 -5.72
CA TYR A 131 -6.37 -9.99 -4.59
C TYR A 131 -5.10 -9.24 -4.21
N GLY A 132 -5.23 -8.20 -3.40
CA GLY A 132 -4.09 -7.37 -3.01
C GLY A 132 -4.54 -6.15 -2.22
N HIS A 133 -3.65 -5.18 -2.04
CA HIS A 133 -4.02 -3.90 -1.44
C HIS A 133 -3.12 -2.77 -1.93
N THR A 134 -3.61 -1.53 -1.81
CA THR A 134 -2.84 -0.33 -2.13
C THR A 134 -2.55 0.48 -0.88
N GLY A 135 -1.41 1.18 -0.86
CA GLY A 135 -1.09 2.17 0.17
C GLY A 135 -1.22 3.60 -0.38
N TRP A 136 -1.63 4.52 0.48
CA TRP A 136 -1.80 5.94 0.14
C TRP A 136 -0.55 6.57 -0.49
N THR A 137 0.62 6.22 0.02
CA THR A 137 1.90 6.79 -0.43
C THR A 137 2.32 6.40 -1.84
N GLY A 138 1.67 5.38 -2.42
CA GLY A 138 1.94 4.94 -3.78
C GLY A 138 2.42 3.50 -3.89
N THR A 139 2.04 2.66 -2.95
CA THR A 139 2.41 1.24 -2.93
C THR A 139 1.26 0.35 -3.36
N VAL A 140 1.57 -0.80 -3.94
CA VAL A 140 0.60 -1.86 -4.23
C VAL A 140 1.25 -3.24 -4.12
N THR A 141 0.48 -4.18 -3.60
CA THR A 141 0.76 -5.61 -3.66
C THR A 141 -0.39 -6.31 -4.37
N ILE A 142 -0.07 -7.29 -5.22
CA ILE A 142 -1.05 -8.13 -5.91
C ILE A 142 -0.61 -9.58 -5.81
N ILE A 143 -1.55 -10.45 -5.60
CA ILE A 143 -1.41 -11.91 -5.58
C ILE A 143 -2.44 -12.46 -6.54
N ASP A 144 -1.99 -13.19 -7.53
CA ASP A 144 -2.82 -13.89 -8.51
C ASP A 144 -2.56 -15.39 -8.39
N PRO A 145 -3.40 -16.13 -7.64
CA PRO A 145 -3.17 -17.54 -7.39
C PRO A 145 -3.26 -18.41 -8.64
N GLU A 146 -4.10 -18.05 -9.62
CA GLU A 146 -4.25 -18.84 -10.85
C GLU A 146 -3.02 -18.74 -11.76
N LYS A 147 -2.23 -17.67 -11.60
CA LYS A 147 -1.01 -17.44 -12.39
C LYS A 147 0.27 -17.68 -11.59
N ASP A 148 0.13 -18.10 -10.32
CA ASP A 148 1.25 -18.25 -9.38
C ASP A 148 2.13 -16.98 -9.36
N LEU A 149 1.48 -15.80 -9.33
CA LEU A 149 2.12 -14.51 -9.53
C LEU A 149 1.92 -13.59 -8.32
N GLY A 150 3.03 -13.07 -7.79
CA GLY A 150 3.05 -12.01 -6.80
C GLY A 150 3.71 -10.74 -7.35
N ILE A 151 3.07 -9.59 -7.21
CA ILE A 151 3.60 -8.29 -7.65
C ILE A 151 3.71 -7.35 -6.46
N VAL A 152 4.89 -6.76 -6.29
CA VAL A 152 5.16 -5.68 -5.33
C VAL A 152 5.65 -4.46 -6.09
N LEU A 153 4.90 -3.37 -6.00
CA LEU A 153 5.33 -2.06 -6.53
C LEU A 153 5.37 -1.06 -5.37
N LEU A 154 6.54 -0.52 -5.09
CA LEU A 154 6.75 0.51 -4.09
C LEU A 154 7.12 1.82 -4.77
N THR A 155 6.25 2.80 -4.69
CA THR A 155 6.52 4.16 -5.12
C THR A 155 6.23 5.14 -3.99
N ASN A 156 6.74 6.35 -4.11
CA ASN A 156 6.46 7.46 -3.20
C ASN A 156 5.80 8.63 -3.95
N LYS A 157 4.82 8.35 -4.78
CA LYS A 157 4.16 9.33 -5.66
C LYS A 157 3.61 10.56 -4.93
N LYS A 158 3.32 10.44 -3.64
CA LYS A 158 2.89 11.55 -2.80
C LYS A 158 4.04 12.49 -2.38
N HIS A 159 5.29 12.09 -2.61
CA HIS A 159 6.45 12.98 -2.48
C HIS A 159 6.58 13.89 -3.70
N SER A 160 5.53 14.67 -3.95
CA SER A 160 5.42 15.64 -5.03
C SER A 160 4.47 16.77 -4.60
N PRO A 161 4.51 17.95 -5.24
CA PRO A 161 3.55 19.02 -4.95
C PRO A 161 2.11 18.61 -5.23
N LEU A 162 1.16 19.32 -4.61
CA LEU A 162 -0.26 19.23 -4.99
C LEU A 162 -0.51 19.91 -6.34
N VAL A 163 -1.43 19.35 -7.11
CA VAL A 163 -1.80 19.90 -8.44
C VAL A 163 -2.55 21.22 -8.28
N ASN A 164 -3.59 21.22 -7.47
CA ASN A 164 -4.36 22.40 -7.10
C ASN A 164 -5.01 22.17 -5.73
N PRO A 165 -4.38 22.58 -4.64
CA PRO A 165 -4.86 22.29 -3.29
C PRO A 165 -6.24 22.91 -2.99
N ALA A 166 -6.61 24.02 -3.64
CA ALA A 166 -7.90 24.66 -3.45
C ALA A 166 -9.07 23.86 -4.09
N VAL A 167 -8.79 23.04 -5.08
CA VAL A 167 -9.79 22.19 -5.76
C VAL A 167 -9.81 20.78 -5.20
N ASN A 168 -8.62 20.19 -5.03
CA ASN A 168 -8.48 18.84 -4.49
C ASN A 168 -7.17 18.71 -3.70
N SER A 169 -7.27 18.74 -2.39
CA SER A 169 -6.14 18.63 -1.47
C SER A 169 -5.53 17.22 -1.39
N ASN A 170 -6.03 16.27 -2.17
CA ASN A 170 -5.53 14.89 -2.22
C ASN A 170 -4.93 14.50 -3.57
N GLN A 171 -4.89 15.43 -4.54
CA GLN A 171 -4.33 15.19 -5.86
C GLN A 171 -2.91 15.75 -5.96
N PHE A 172 -1.94 14.89 -6.08
CA PHE A 172 -0.53 15.22 -6.22
C PHE A 172 -0.08 15.08 -7.68
N PHE A 173 0.97 15.79 -8.08
CA PHE A 173 1.56 15.65 -9.41
C PHE A 173 1.98 14.21 -9.70
N GLY A 174 2.46 13.47 -8.69
CA GLY A 174 2.77 12.04 -8.83
C GLY A 174 1.56 11.16 -9.18
N ASP A 175 0.33 11.60 -8.89
CA ASP A 175 -0.89 10.88 -9.30
C ASP A 175 -1.21 11.04 -10.80
N LEU A 176 -0.64 12.05 -11.46
CA LEU A 176 -0.84 12.30 -12.89
C LEU A 176 0.09 11.48 -13.79
N PHE A 177 1.04 10.76 -13.21
CA PHE A 177 2.00 9.96 -13.94
C PHE A 177 1.35 8.64 -14.40
N THR A 178 0.68 8.67 -15.53
CA THR A 178 -0.18 7.57 -16.02
C THR A 178 0.58 6.29 -16.32
N THR A 179 1.81 6.37 -16.86
CA THR A 179 2.65 5.19 -17.13
C THR A 179 3.15 4.51 -15.86
N GLY A 180 3.15 5.22 -14.72
CA GLY A 180 3.46 4.69 -13.38
C GLY A 180 2.21 4.40 -12.55
N SER A 181 1.01 4.45 -13.13
CA SER A 181 -0.21 4.03 -12.43
C SER A 181 -0.18 2.53 -12.16
N TYR A 182 -0.84 2.09 -11.11
CA TYR A 182 -0.82 0.69 -10.69
C TYR A 182 -1.21 -0.26 -11.82
N GLY A 183 -2.40 -0.05 -12.42
CA GLY A 183 -2.88 -0.87 -13.50
C GLY A 183 -1.94 -0.89 -14.73
N SER A 184 -1.31 0.23 -15.08
CA SER A 184 -0.35 0.28 -16.19
C SER A 184 0.90 -0.55 -15.93
N VAL A 185 1.49 -0.43 -14.72
CA VAL A 185 2.68 -1.21 -14.34
C VAL A 185 2.32 -2.69 -14.22
N VAL A 186 1.22 -3.01 -13.58
CA VAL A 186 0.74 -4.39 -13.42
C VAL A 186 0.45 -5.02 -14.78
N THR A 187 -0.20 -4.30 -15.70
CA THR A 187 -0.43 -4.78 -17.08
C THR A 187 0.87 -5.10 -17.84
N ALA A 188 1.97 -4.41 -17.54
CA ALA A 188 3.25 -4.71 -18.18
C ALA A 188 3.95 -5.96 -17.60
N VAL A 189 3.48 -6.47 -16.47
CA VAL A 189 3.97 -7.72 -15.84
C VAL A 189 3.23 -8.93 -16.37
N TYR A 190 1.91 -8.82 -16.62
CA TYR A 190 1.11 -9.88 -17.23
C TYR A 190 1.43 -10.10 -18.72
#